data_b8508523c0451d2c5e3707f577c39321
#
_entry.id   b8508523c0451d2c5e3707f577c39321
#
_cell.length_a   1.000
_cell.length_b   1.000
_cell.length_c   1.000
_cell.angle_alpha   90.00
_cell.angle_beta   90.00
_cell.angle_gamma   90.00
#
_symmetry.space_group_name_H-M   'P 1'
#
loop_
_entity.id
_entity.type
_entity.pdbx_description
1 polymer ?
#
loop_
_entity_poly.entity_id
_entity_poly.type
_entity_poly.pdbx_seq_one_letter_code
_entity_poly.pdbx_strand_id
1 'polypeptide(L)'
;HTLDDILDVLCVSHKANLREISDTIAAISDGVSTATRAVSQRGLPLQRGFAATMATLGGTMHHVNFADTEKARHNLDNWVYRNTKGLIPTSGITVTADTVIVLQSVMALTASWEEPFPVNNTEDTDFFLMSGERSRCRMMSLTHNLLYGEYEGWRATTLPYVGGVSCDIIVPPEGASPLKATPGIIIGALQAVKESSRLPLTVKLPRIHTSSSDSLRSSLGCMGLASLFENADFSAMSPQVKGIDDYVQQVILDVDEHGTQAAAAVEMMSFTSARIGARTPHPPLTCDHPFLLVIRDETTDVPVYMGAIHKPDNSEPDNGAA
;
A
#
# COMPACT_ATOMS: atom_id res chain seq x y z
N HIS A 1 -12.35 18.35 19.67
CA HIS A 1 -11.85 17.24 20.48
C HIS A 1 -11.31 16.13 19.60
N THR A 2 -10.49 15.23 20.13
CA THR A 2 -9.76 14.19 19.40
C THR A 2 -10.59 13.40 18.39
N LEU A 3 -11.84 13.05 18.76
CA LEU A 3 -12.74 12.34 17.83
C LEU A 3 -13.19 13.27 16.69
N ASP A 4 -13.51 14.51 16.98
CA ASP A 4 -13.95 15.47 15.97
C ASP A 4 -12.81 15.75 14.99
N ASP A 5 -11.59 15.91 15.48
CA ASP A 5 -10.38 16.08 14.64
C ASP A 5 -10.19 14.89 13.69
N ILE A 6 -10.41 13.65 14.18
CA ILE A 6 -10.34 12.44 13.35
C ILE A 6 -11.44 12.42 12.29
N LEU A 7 -12.68 12.75 12.67
CA LEU A 7 -13.80 12.78 11.75
C LEU A 7 -13.61 13.82 10.65
N ASP A 8 -13.07 14.99 11.00
CA ASP A 8 -12.77 16.05 10.06
C ASP A 8 -11.70 15.61 9.04
N VAL A 9 -10.61 15.00 9.51
CA VAL A 9 -9.55 14.49 8.62
C VAL A 9 -10.04 13.37 7.70
N LEU A 10 -10.93 12.51 8.21
CA LEU A 10 -11.56 11.44 7.42
C LEU A 10 -12.71 11.94 6.54
N CYS A 11 -13.06 13.23 6.60
CA CYS A 11 -14.20 13.82 5.90
C CYS A 11 -15.53 13.10 6.22
N VAL A 12 -15.72 12.66 7.47
CA VAL A 12 -16.90 11.89 7.91
C VAL A 12 -17.71 12.70 8.90
N SER A 13 -19.02 12.81 8.67
CA SER A 13 -19.90 13.64 9.50
C SER A 13 -20.24 13.02 10.86
N HIS A 14 -20.19 11.70 10.99
CA HIS A 14 -20.63 10.99 12.18
C HIS A 14 -19.80 9.73 12.49
N LYS A 15 -19.63 9.44 13.78
CA LYS A 15 -18.99 8.22 14.27
C LYS A 15 -19.58 6.93 13.67
N ALA A 16 -20.86 6.90 13.34
CA ALA A 16 -21.51 5.74 12.71
C ALA A 16 -20.88 5.37 11.35
N ASN A 17 -20.39 6.36 10.60
CA ASN A 17 -19.75 6.14 9.31
C ASN A 17 -18.40 5.45 9.42
N LEU A 18 -17.71 5.52 10.58
CA LEU A 18 -16.47 4.78 10.82
C LEU A 18 -16.67 3.26 10.73
N ARG A 19 -17.86 2.79 11.14
CA ARG A 19 -18.19 1.37 11.00
C ARG A 19 -18.41 0.98 9.54
N GLU A 20 -19.10 1.80 8.78
CA GLU A 20 -19.29 1.60 7.34
C GLU A 20 -17.96 1.55 6.60
N ILE A 21 -17.02 2.46 6.91
CA ILE A 21 -15.66 2.44 6.38
C ILE A 21 -14.95 1.14 6.77
N SER A 22 -15.03 0.74 8.03
CA SER A 22 -14.43 -0.52 8.51
C SER A 22 -15.01 -1.74 7.80
N ASP A 23 -16.33 -1.79 7.62
CA ASP A 23 -17.02 -2.88 6.93
C ASP A 23 -16.62 -2.91 5.44
N THR A 24 -16.46 -1.74 4.81
CA THR A 24 -15.97 -1.63 3.43
C THR A 24 -14.53 -2.14 3.31
N ILE A 25 -13.65 -1.75 4.22
CA ILE A 25 -12.26 -2.25 4.25
C ILE A 25 -12.22 -3.76 4.48
N ALA A 26 -13.07 -4.29 5.36
CA ALA A 26 -13.15 -5.72 5.64
C ALA A 26 -13.71 -6.54 4.46
N ALA A 27 -14.46 -5.90 3.56
CA ALA A 27 -15.00 -6.53 2.35
C ALA A 27 -14.03 -6.54 1.17
N ILE A 28 -12.85 -5.93 1.32
CA ILE A 28 -11.81 -5.93 0.29
C ILE A 28 -11.36 -7.36 0.00
N SER A 29 -11.14 -7.63 -1.28
CA SER A 29 -10.83 -8.94 -1.85
C SER A 29 -9.72 -9.71 -1.12
N ASP A 30 -9.78 -11.03 -1.20
CA ASP A 30 -8.88 -12.00 -0.52
C ASP A 30 -7.36 -11.82 -0.79
N GLY A 31 -6.98 -11.07 -1.83
CA GLY A 31 -5.58 -10.78 -2.17
C GLY A 31 -4.89 -9.78 -1.23
N VAL A 32 -5.66 -9.02 -0.45
CA VAL A 32 -5.13 -7.98 0.46
C VAL A 32 -5.19 -8.48 1.90
N SER A 33 -4.03 -8.65 2.50
CA SER A 33 -3.93 -9.01 3.92
C SER A 33 -3.58 -7.77 4.74
N THR A 34 -4.47 -7.39 5.64
CA THR A 34 -4.23 -6.30 6.59
C THR A 34 -4.29 -6.81 8.01
N ALA A 35 -3.43 -6.32 8.88
CA ALA A 35 -3.51 -6.57 10.30
C ALA A 35 -3.21 -5.30 11.09
N THR A 36 -4.03 -5.02 12.08
CA THR A 36 -3.87 -3.84 12.95
C THR A 36 -3.97 -4.27 14.40
N ARG A 37 -3.08 -3.74 15.24
CA ARG A 37 -3.19 -3.93 16.68
C ARG A 37 -2.80 -2.69 17.46
N ALA A 38 -3.37 -2.60 18.67
CA ALA A 38 -2.88 -1.74 19.73
C ALA A 38 -2.11 -2.57 20.74
N VAL A 39 -0.95 -2.08 21.17
CA VAL A 39 -0.12 -2.73 22.20
C VAL A 39 0.05 -1.77 23.36
N SER A 40 -0.43 -2.14 24.53
CA SER A 40 -0.35 -1.31 25.73
C SER A 40 0.58 -1.90 26.78
N GLN A 41 1.06 -1.02 27.67
CA GLN A 41 1.76 -1.44 28.88
C GLN A 41 0.90 -2.44 29.68
N ARG A 42 1.53 -3.50 30.14
CA ARG A 42 0.89 -4.50 31.00
C ARG A 42 0.42 -3.84 32.30
N GLY A 43 -0.85 -4.09 32.66
CA GLY A 43 -1.47 -3.51 33.84
C GLY A 43 -2.12 -2.15 33.61
N LEU A 44 -2.05 -1.62 32.39
CA LEU A 44 -2.83 -0.41 32.06
C LEU A 44 -4.33 -0.71 32.23
N PRO A 45 -5.07 0.05 33.06
CA PRO A 45 -6.48 -0.16 33.24
C PRO A 45 -7.26 0.25 31.97
N LEU A 46 -7.89 -0.72 31.32
CA LEU A 46 -8.74 -0.46 30.15
C LEU A 46 -10.20 -0.41 30.55
N GLN A 47 -10.96 0.44 29.87
CA GLN A 47 -12.42 0.50 29.99
C GLN A 47 -13.07 -0.81 29.52
N ARG A 48 -14.14 -1.20 30.22
CA ARG A 48 -14.91 -2.40 29.85
C ARG A 48 -15.44 -2.25 28.41
N GLY A 49 -15.23 -3.27 27.62
CA GLY A 49 -15.70 -3.32 26.23
C GLY A 49 -14.76 -2.69 25.20
N PHE A 50 -13.69 -1.98 25.61
CA PHE A 50 -12.75 -1.39 24.64
C PHE A 50 -12.14 -2.44 23.70
N ALA A 51 -11.67 -3.56 24.24
CA ALA A 51 -11.12 -4.64 23.44
C ALA A 51 -12.14 -5.25 22.45
N ALA A 52 -13.41 -5.34 22.88
CA ALA A 52 -14.50 -5.79 22.01
C ALA A 52 -14.78 -4.79 20.87
N THR A 53 -14.73 -3.50 21.16
CA THR A 53 -14.86 -2.44 20.14
C THR A 53 -13.70 -2.52 19.13
N MET A 54 -12.47 -2.70 19.59
CA MET A 54 -11.32 -2.92 18.71
C MET A 54 -11.52 -4.12 17.79
N ALA A 55 -12.01 -5.23 18.33
CA ALA A 55 -12.27 -6.43 17.54
C ALA A 55 -13.36 -6.21 16.47
N THR A 56 -14.40 -5.42 16.76
CA THR A 56 -15.44 -5.08 15.77
C THR A 56 -14.92 -4.20 14.62
N LEU A 57 -13.79 -3.55 14.81
CA LEU A 57 -13.08 -2.75 13.80
C LEU A 57 -11.91 -3.52 13.15
N GLY A 58 -11.87 -4.84 13.32
CA GLY A 58 -10.80 -5.68 12.75
C GLY A 58 -9.45 -5.57 13.46
N GLY A 59 -9.35 -4.79 14.54
CA GLY A 59 -8.13 -4.63 15.33
C GLY A 59 -8.03 -5.60 16.50
N THR A 60 -6.81 -5.80 17.00
CA THR A 60 -6.56 -6.60 18.21
C THR A 60 -5.87 -5.78 19.29
N MET A 61 -6.07 -6.17 20.54
CA MET A 61 -5.43 -5.53 21.69
C MET A 61 -4.46 -6.50 22.36
N HIS A 62 -3.22 -6.06 22.57
CA HIS A 62 -2.18 -6.83 23.22
C HIS A 62 -1.57 -6.06 24.40
N HIS A 63 -0.97 -6.79 25.34
CA HIS A 63 -0.32 -6.22 26.52
C HIS A 63 1.12 -6.71 26.61
N VAL A 64 2.06 -5.76 26.71
CA VAL A 64 3.49 -6.04 26.80
C VAL A 64 4.05 -5.28 27.99
N ASN A 65 5.09 -5.79 28.61
CA ASN A 65 5.84 -5.06 29.63
C ASN A 65 6.93 -4.23 28.95
N PHE A 66 6.69 -2.95 28.73
CA PHE A 66 7.66 -2.06 28.07
C PHE A 66 8.88 -1.74 28.94
N ALA A 67 8.83 -1.99 30.27
CA ALA A 67 10.02 -1.87 31.11
C ALA A 67 11.10 -2.91 30.73
N ASP A 68 10.72 -4.06 30.13
CA ASP A 68 11.64 -5.00 29.50
C ASP A 68 11.69 -4.70 27.99
N THR A 69 12.46 -3.68 27.65
CA THR A 69 12.49 -3.11 26.28
C THR A 69 12.90 -4.11 25.22
N GLU A 70 13.80 -5.05 25.53
CA GLU A 70 14.22 -6.11 24.59
C GLU A 70 13.07 -7.07 24.27
N LYS A 71 12.39 -7.58 25.29
CA LYS A 71 11.25 -8.47 25.07
C LYS A 71 10.08 -7.76 24.42
N ALA A 72 9.86 -6.49 24.75
CA ALA A 72 8.84 -5.67 24.12
C ALA A 72 9.13 -5.51 22.64
N ARG A 73 10.34 -5.09 22.25
CA ARG A 73 10.77 -4.96 20.86
C ARG A 73 10.60 -6.29 20.10
N HIS A 74 11.11 -7.39 20.67
CA HIS A 74 10.98 -8.70 20.05
C HIS A 74 9.52 -9.11 19.84
N ASN A 75 8.60 -8.76 20.74
CA ASN A 75 7.16 -9.00 20.56
C ASN A 75 6.59 -8.18 19.40
N LEU A 76 7.00 -6.90 19.28
CA LEU A 76 6.56 -6.01 18.22
C LEU A 76 7.08 -6.51 16.86
N ASP A 77 8.36 -6.87 16.78
CA ASP A 77 9.01 -7.38 15.57
C ASP A 77 8.39 -8.71 15.11
N ASN A 78 8.24 -9.67 16.03
CA ASN A 78 7.63 -10.96 15.70
C ASN A 78 6.21 -10.85 15.17
N TRP A 79 5.43 -9.90 15.66
CA TRP A 79 4.07 -9.71 15.17
C TRP A 79 4.08 -9.22 13.72
N VAL A 80 4.94 -8.24 13.41
CA VAL A 80 5.11 -7.75 12.04
C VAL A 80 5.59 -8.87 11.13
N TYR A 81 6.66 -9.56 11.51
CA TYR A 81 7.21 -10.68 10.74
C TYR A 81 6.16 -11.72 10.38
N ARG A 82 5.33 -12.13 11.36
CA ARG A 82 4.27 -13.13 11.12
C ARG A 82 3.16 -12.61 10.20
N ASN A 83 2.74 -11.36 10.37
CA ASN A 83 1.64 -10.80 9.60
C ASN A 83 2.07 -10.32 8.20
N THR A 84 3.37 -10.23 7.95
CA THR A 84 3.94 -9.98 6.62
C THR A 84 4.55 -11.24 5.99
N LYS A 85 4.27 -12.43 6.53
CA LYS A 85 4.81 -13.71 6.05
C LYS A 85 6.35 -13.73 5.98
N GLY A 86 7.01 -13.04 6.92
CA GLY A 86 8.47 -12.97 6.99
C GLY A 86 9.13 -11.84 6.20
N LEU A 87 8.35 -11.07 5.44
CA LEU A 87 8.88 -10.06 4.54
C LEU A 87 9.45 -8.84 5.27
N ILE A 88 8.86 -8.46 6.43
CA ILE A 88 9.34 -7.36 7.25
C ILE A 88 9.89 -7.92 8.56
N PRO A 89 11.20 -7.88 8.78
CA PRO A 89 11.82 -8.52 9.95
C PRO A 89 11.68 -7.72 11.24
N THR A 90 11.51 -6.40 11.17
CA THR A 90 11.48 -5.51 12.34
C THR A 90 10.34 -4.51 12.27
N SER A 91 9.83 -4.12 13.44
CA SER A 91 8.68 -3.21 13.54
C SER A 91 9.02 -1.73 13.32
N GLY A 92 10.30 -1.35 13.34
CA GLY A 92 10.73 0.04 13.27
C GLY A 92 10.34 0.90 14.49
N ILE A 93 9.63 0.35 15.48
CA ILE A 93 9.16 1.08 16.65
C ILE A 93 10.27 1.19 17.67
N THR A 94 10.54 2.43 18.11
CA THR A 94 11.43 2.68 19.24
C THR A 94 10.66 2.51 20.54
N VAL A 95 11.10 1.55 21.37
CA VAL A 95 10.50 1.25 22.68
C VAL A 95 11.37 1.81 23.79
N THR A 96 10.75 2.48 24.74
CA THR A 96 11.36 2.92 26.00
C THR A 96 10.60 2.35 27.20
N ALA A 97 11.17 2.42 28.39
CA ALA A 97 10.50 1.99 29.62
C ALA A 97 9.24 2.81 29.94
N ASP A 98 9.15 4.02 29.41
CA ASP A 98 8.02 4.95 29.59
C ASP A 98 6.94 4.79 28.54
N THR A 99 7.14 3.91 27.54
CA THR A 99 6.14 3.63 26.49
C THR A 99 4.87 3.08 27.13
N VAL A 100 3.72 3.68 26.81
CA VAL A 100 2.41 3.30 27.36
C VAL A 100 1.57 2.57 26.33
N ILE A 101 1.52 3.08 25.09
CA ILE A 101 0.74 2.49 24.01
C ILE A 101 1.35 2.80 22.65
N VAL A 102 1.40 1.78 21.80
CA VAL A 102 1.76 1.92 20.38
C VAL A 102 0.72 1.26 19.50
N LEU A 103 0.55 1.80 18.31
CA LEU A 103 -0.28 1.21 17.26
C LEU A 103 0.62 0.62 16.18
N GLN A 104 0.25 -0.55 15.70
CA GLN A 104 0.91 -1.21 14.58
C GLN A 104 -0.13 -1.57 13.53
N SER A 105 0.18 -1.24 12.29
CA SER A 105 -0.57 -1.66 11.13
C SER A 105 0.38 -2.22 10.10
N VAL A 106 0.03 -3.35 9.50
CA VAL A 106 0.75 -3.96 8.39
C VAL A 106 -0.22 -4.22 7.26
N MET A 107 0.26 -4.05 6.05
CA MET A 107 -0.45 -4.43 4.84
C MET A 107 0.49 -5.22 3.94
N ALA A 108 -0.01 -6.34 3.43
CA ALA A 108 0.65 -7.14 2.41
C ALA A 108 -0.36 -7.47 1.31
N LEU A 109 0.03 -7.27 0.07
CA LEU A 109 -0.73 -7.68 -1.09
C LEU A 109 -0.07 -8.95 -1.67
N THR A 110 -0.89 -9.95 -1.95
CA THR A 110 -0.48 -11.16 -2.68
C THR A 110 -1.54 -11.43 -3.73
N ALA A 111 -1.26 -11.06 -4.98
CA ALA A 111 -2.20 -11.20 -6.08
C ALA A 111 -1.47 -11.48 -7.38
N SER A 112 -1.96 -12.43 -8.18
CA SER A 112 -1.42 -12.73 -9.51
C SER A 112 -2.06 -11.82 -10.55
N TRP A 113 -1.29 -11.39 -11.55
CA TRP A 113 -1.87 -10.69 -12.69
C TRP A 113 -2.89 -11.56 -13.41
N GLU A 114 -3.99 -11.00 -13.90
CA GLU A 114 -4.86 -11.72 -14.85
C GLU A 114 -4.11 -12.07 -16.12
N GLU A 115 -3.24 -11.15 -16.58
CA GLU A 115 -2.37 -11.32 -17.73
C GLU A 115 -0.92 -11.10 -17.29
N PRO A 116 -0.16 -12.17 -17.01
CA PRO A 116 1.23 -12.08 -16.57
C PRO A 116 2.14 -11.46 -17.63
N PHE A 117 3.18 -10.76 -17.19
CA PHE A 117 4.23 -10.30 -18.08
C PHE A 117 5.08 -11.50 -18.55
N PRO A 118 5.35 -11.64 -19.87
CA PRO A 118 6.24 -12.68 -20.34
C PRO A 118 7.68 -12.47 -19.83
N VAL A 119 8.21 -13.43 -19.08
CA VAL A 119 9.56 -13.32 -18.46
C VAL A 119 10.63 -13.02 -19.51
N ASN A 120 10.49 -13.56 -20.71
CA ASN A 120 11.45 -13.34 -21.82
C ASN A 120 11.40 -11.89 -22.37
N ASN A 121 10.41 -11.09 -22.00
CA ASN A 121 10.28 -9.70 -22.39
C ASN A 121 10.78 -8.74 -21.29
N THR A 122 11.43 -9.28 -20.24
CA THR A 122 12.03 -8.47 -19.18
C THR A 122 13.49 -8.20 -19.51
N GLU A 123 13.83 -6.93 -19.61
CA GLU A 123 15.16 -6.48 -20.03
C GLU A 123 15.77 -5.52 -18.98
N ASP A 124 17.10 -5.52 -18.91
CA ASP A 124 17.83 -4.53 -18.10
C ASP A 124 17.88 -3.21 -18.84
N THR A 125 17.28 -2.16 -18.24
CA THR A 125 17.23 -0.82 -18.84
C THR A 125 17.51 0.28 -17.82
N ASP A 126 17.61 1.51 -18.28
CA ASP A 126 17.79 2.67 -17.43
C ASP A 126 16.44 3.16 -16.90
N PHE A 127 16.44 3.54 -15.65
CA PHE A 127 15.37 4.29 -14.98
C PHE A 127 15.91 5.68 -14.63
N PHE A 128 15.20 6.73 -15.02
CA PHE A 128 15.65 8.11 -14.89
C PHE A 128 15.10 8.73 -13.60
N LEU A 129 15.98 8.99 -12.62
CA LEU A 129 15.60 9.60 -11.36
C LEU A 129 15.28 11.09 -11.54
N MET A 130 14.50 11.66 -10.60
CA MET A 130 14.23 13.11 -10.58
C MET A 130 15.49 13.97 -10.40
N SER A 131 16.57 13.40 -9.87
CA SER A 131 17.88 14.07 -9.80
C SER A 131 18.59 14.21 -11.16
N GLY A 132 18.10 13.54 -12.21
CA GLY A 132 18.75 13.38 -13.50
C GLY A 132 19.75 12.21 -13.57
N GLU A 133 19.96 11.53 -12.46
CA GLU A 133 20.76 10.30 -12.44
C GLU A 133 20.01 9.12 -13.05
N ARG A 134 20.76 8.12 -13.49
CA ARG A 134 20.21 6.85 -14.01
C ARG A 134 20.41 5.74 -13.01
N SER A 135 19.39 4.91 -12.85
CA SER A 135 19.44 3.65 -12.10
C SER A 135 19.09 2.52 -13.03
N ARG A 136 19.79 1.39 -12.94
CA ARG A 136 19.42 0.19 -13.72
C ARG A 136 18.17 -0.43 -13.08
N CYS A 137 17.27 -0.96 -13.92
CA CYS A 137 16.11 -1.72 -13.47
C CYS A 137 15.80 -2.89 -14.41
N ARG A 138 15.11 -3.88 -13.90
CA ARG A 138 14.52 -4.99 -14.67
C ARG A 138 13.15 -4.53 -15.18
N MET A 139 13.08 -4.13 -16.46
CA MET A 139 11.87 -3.61 -17.08
C MET A 139 11.08 -4.73 -17.74
N MET A 140 9.93 -5.05 -17.19
CA MET A 140 8.95 -5.99 -17.74
C MET A 140 8.18 -5.34 -18.89
N SER A 141 7.78 -6.11 -19.90
CA SER A 141 7.00 -5.59 -21.02
C SER A 141 5.85 -6.52 -21.38
N LEU A 142 4.62 -5.97 -21.38
CA LEU A 142 3.39 -6.66 -21.75
C LEU A 142 2.68 -5.87 -22.86
N THR A 143 2.26 -6.55 -23.93
CA THR A 143 1.37 -5.97 -24.95
C THR A 143 0.03 -6.70 -24.88
N HIS A 144 -1.01 -5.99 -24.47
CA HIS A 144 -2.35 -6.55 -24.34
C HIS A 144 -3.43 -5.53 -24.67
N ASN A 145 -4.69 -5.95 -24.81
CA ASN A 145 -5.83 -5.06 -24.96
C ASN A 145 -6.21 -4.44 -23.62
N LEU A 146 -5.69 -3.25 -23.35
CA LEU A 146 -5.86 -2.54 -22.07
C LEU A 146 -6.68 -1.27 -22.23
N LEU A 147 -7.25 -0.79 -21.14
CA LEU A 147 -7.83 0.53 -21.03
C LEU A 147 -6.68 1.53 -20.90
N TYR A 148 -6.80 2.68 -21.56
CA TYR A 148 -5.80 3.75 -21.48
C TYR A 148 -6.50 5.09 -21.42
N GLY A 149 -6.06 5.96 -20.53
CA GLY A 149 -6.60 7.29 -20.35
C GLY A 149 -5.51 8.36 -20.20
N GLU A 150 -5.86 9.58 -20.59
CA GLU A 150 -5.02 10.76 -20.36
C GLU A 150 -5.85 11.87 -19.70
N TYR A 151 -5.25 12.52 -18.71
CA TYR A 151 -5.85 13.64 -18.02
C TYR A 151 -4.77 14.67 -17.63
N GLU A 152 -4.88 15.89 -18.12
CA GLU A 152 -3.89 16.97 -17.86
C GLU A 152 -2.43 16.56 -18.13
N GLY A 153 -2.20 15.76 -19.18
CA GLY A 153 -0.88 15.24 -19.54
C GLY A 153 -0.40 14.02 -18.71
N TRP A 154 -1.18 13.62 -17.70
CA TRP A 154 -0.94 12.37 -16.98
C TRP A 154 -1.53 11.21 -17.78
N ARG A 155 -0.75 10.15 -17.96
CA ARG A 155 -1.13 8.95 -18.71
C ARG A 155 -1.39 7.82 -17.74
N ALA A 156 -2.45 7.07 -17.95
CA ALA A 156 -2.81 6.00 -17.03
C ALA A 156 -3.32 4.75 -17.75
N THR A 157 -3.13 3.61 -17.11
CA THR A 157 -3.71 2.32 -17.49
C THR A 157 -4.02 1.49 -16.24
N THR A 158 -4.89 0.50 -16.39
CA THR A 158 -5.24 -0.44 -15.33
C THR A 158 -4.81 -1.84 -15.72
N LEU A 159 -4.07 -2.50 -14.84
CA LEU A 159 -3.70 -3.91 -14.93
C LEU A 159 -4.49 -4.69 -13.87
N PRO A 160 -5.40 -5.59 -14.28
CA PRO A 160 -6.19 -6.37 -13.33
C PRO A 160 -5.38 -7.50 -12.70
N TYR A 161 -5.65 -7.77 -11.43
CA TYR A 161 -5.23 -8.97 -10.73
C TYR A 161 -6.38 -9.98 -10.68
N VAL A 162 -6.05 -11.23 -10.55
CA VAL A 162 -7.02 -12.27 -10.21
C VAL A 162 -7.58 -11.99 -8.81
N GLY A 163 -8.91 -11.97 -8.68
CA GLY A 163 -9.57 -11.81 -7.37
C GLY A 163 -10.19 -10.43 -7.11
N GLY A 164 -10.40 -9.60 -8.13
CA GLY A 164 -11.17 -8.35 -7.99
C GLY A 164 -10.40 -7.17 -7.42
N VAL A 165 -9.08 -7.19 -7.56
CA VAL A 165 -8.18 -6.08 -7.27
C VAL A 165 -7.52 -5.64 -8.57
N SER A 166 -7.21 -4.38 -8.73
CA SER A 166 -6.49 -3.87 -9.89
C SER A 166 -5.37 -2.91 -9.51
N CYS A 167 -4.36 -2.85 -10.37
CA CYS A 167 -3.23 -1.94 -10.28
C CYS A 167 -3.37 -0.85 -11.34
N ASP A 168 -3.62 0.36 -10.92
CA ASP A 168 -3.61 1.52 -11.78
C ASP A 168 -2.21 2.13 -11.78
N ILE A 169 -1.66 2.30 -12.97
CA ILE A 169 -0.36 2.92 -13.21
C ILE A 169 -0.63 4.31 -13.75
N ILE A 170 -0.10 5.34 -13.09
CA ILE A 170 -0.28 6.74 -13.50
C ILE A 170 1.10 7.38 -13.69
N VAL A 171 1.40 7.70 -14.93
CA VAL A 171 2.70 8.24 -15.35
C VAL A 171 2.58 9.75 -15.54
N PRO A 172 3.38 10.56 -14.83
CA PRO A 172 3.34 12.00 -14.96
C PRO A 172 3.83 12.47 -16.34
N PRO A 173 3.56 13.73 -16.70
CA PRO A 173 4.25 14.37 -17.83
C PRO A 173 5.77 14.36 -17.65
N GLU A 174 6.50 14.35 -18.74
CA GLU A 174 7.97 14.35 -18.72
C GLU A 174 8.54 15.47 -17.83
N GLY A 175 9.46 15.13 -16.95
CA GLY A 175 10.08 16.04 -15.98
C GLY A 175 9.20 16.43 -14.78
N ALA A 176 7.95 15.97 -14.72
CA ALA A 176 7.10 16.21 -13.56
C ALA A 176 7.31 15.14 -12.47
N SER A 177 7.24 15.58 -11.21
CA SER A 177 7.27 14.65 -10.07
C SER A 177 5.89 14.00 -9.84
N PRO A 178 5.82 12.71 -9.56
CA PRO A 178 4.56 12.04 -9.18
C PRO A 178 3.93 12.66 -7.92
N LEU A 179 4.71 13.27 -7.03
CA LEU A 179 4.22 13.94 -5.83
C LEU A 179 3.42 15.23 -6.12
N LYS A 180 3.40 15.70 -7.38
CA LYS A 180 2.54 16.82 -7.80
C LYS A 180 1.12 16.38 -8.18
N ALA A 181 0.84 15.10 -8.19
CA ALA A 181 -0.50 14.60 -8.43
C ALA A 181 -1.42 15.05 -7.29
N THR A 182 -2.36 15.90 -7.61
CA THR A 182 -3.47 16.26 -6.71
C THR A 182 -4.52 15.14 -6.72
N PRO A 183 -5.40 15.06 -5.71
CA PRO A 183 -6.54 14.15 -5.76
C PRO A 183 -7.36 14.27 -7.05
N GLY A 184 -7.56 15.50 -7.56
CA GLY A 184 -8.26 15.74 -8.81
C GLY A 184 -7.56 15.14 -10.03
N ILE A 185 -6.23 15.20 -10.09
CA ILE A 185 -5.44 14.55 -11.16
C ILE A 185 -5.59 13.04 -11.11
N ILE A 186 -5.45 12.44 -9.92
CA ILE A 186 -5.56 10.98 -9.75
C ILE A 186 -6.95 10.51 -10.17
N ILE A 187 -8.01 11.14 -9.62
CA ILE A 187 -9.40 10.80 -9.94
C ILE A 187 -9.67 11.00 -11.43
N GLY A 188 -9.23 12.13 -12.02
CA GLY A 188 -9.43 12.43 -13.43
C GLY A 188 -8.72 11.44 -14.35
N ALA A 189 -7.49 11.02 -14.01
CA ALA A 189 -6.76 10.00 -14.77
C ALA A 189 -7.45 8.62 -14.71
N LEU A 190 -7.89 8.20 -13.52
CA LEU A 190 -8.61 6.94 -13.34
C LEU A 190 -9.98 6.95 -14.06
N GLN A 191 -10.67 8.07 -14.02
CA GLN A 191 -11.94 8.22 -14.74
C GLN A 191 -11.72 8.16 -16.25
N ALA A 192 -10.69 8.83 -16.77
CA ALA A 192 -10.35 8.77 -18.20
C ALA A 192 -10.02 7.34 -18.64
N VAL A 193 -9.37 6.52 -17.79
CA VAL A 193 -9.17 5.08 -18.06
C VAL A 193 -10.49 4.35 -18.11
N LYS A 194 -11.37 4.53 -17.12
CA LYS A 194 -12.69 3.85 -17.05
C LYS A 194 -13.61 4.17 -18.25
N GLU A 195 -13.57 5.40 -18.73
CA GLU A 195 -14.38 5.86 -19.86
C GLU A 195 -13.78 5.47 -21.22
N SER A 196 -12.55 4.95 -21.23
CA SER A 196 -11.86 4.57 -22.46
C SER A 196 -12.32 3.22 -23.01
N SER A 197 -11.98 2.97 -24.27
CA SER A 197 -12.12 1.66 -24.88
C SER A 197 -10.80 0.91 -24.84
N ARG A 198 -10.85 -0.42 -24.69
CA ARG A 198 -9.65 -1.26 -24.77
C ARG A 198 -8.96 -1.11 -26.13
N LEU A 199 -7.65 -0.95 -26.09
CA LEU A 199 -6.81 -0.84 -27.27
C LEU A 199 -5.52 -1.67 -27.09
N PRO A 200 -4.85 -2.08 -28.19
CA PRO A 200 -3.54 -2.69 -28.08
C PRO A 200 -2.53 -1.71 -27.50
N LEU A 201 -2.17 -1.91 -26.23
CA LEU A 201 -1.23 -1.08 -25.49
C LEU A 201 -0.04 -1.92 -25.05
N THR A 202 1.15 -1.40 -25.24
CA THR A 202 2.37 -1.94 -24.61
C THR A 202 2.61 -1.19 -23.32
N VAL A 203 2.64 -1.92 -22.20
CA VAL A 203 3.02 -1.39 -20.89
C VAL A 203 4.42 -1.87 -20.56
N LYS A 204 5.28 -0.93 -20.17
CA LYS A 204 6.61 -1.21 -19.65
C LYS A 204 6.66 -0.78 -18.19
N LEU A 205 6.76 -1.76 -17.29
CA LEU A 205 6.75 -1.59 -15.84
C LEU A 205 8.02 -2.21 -15.25
N PRO A 206 8.81 -1.49 -14.45
CA PRO A 206 9.95 -2.11 -13.78
C PRO A 206 9.46 -3.11 -12.74
N ARG A 207 10.24 -4.15 -12.46
CA ARG A 207 10.08 -4.91 -11.21
C ARG A 207 10.21 -3.92 -10.05
N ILE A 208 9.37 -4.08 -9.06
CA ILE A 208 9.34 -3.22 -7.88
C ILE A 208 9.55 -4.11 -6.67
N HIS A 209 10.56 -3.81 -5.89
CA HIS A 209 10.74 -4.36 -4.56
C HIS A 209 10.96 -3.18 -3.62
N THR A 210 9.95 -2.84 -2.83
CA THR A 210 10.04 -1.72 -1.90
C THR A 210 9.34 -2.05 -0.59
N SER A 211 9.95 -1.60 0.50
CA SER A 211 9.35 -1.66 1.81
C SER A 211 9.46 -0.30 2.48
N SER A 212 8.41 0.10 3.17
CA SER A 212 8.46 1.27 4.04
C SER A 212 8.06 0.89 5.47
N SER A 213 8.67 1.58 6.43
CA SER A 213 8.37 1.48 7.84
C SER A 213 8.43 2.89 8.41
N ASP A 214 7.30 3.57 8.36
CA ASP A 214 7.23 4.99 8.67
C ASP A 214 6.37 5.24 9.90
N SER A 215 6.88 6.08 10.81
CA SER A 215 6.05 6.67 11.85
C SER A 215 5.10 7.69 11.22
N LEU A 216 3.83 7.49 11.44
CA LEU A 216 2.79 8.40 10.94
C LEU A 216 2.65 9.68 11.78
N ARG A 217 3.41 9.81 12.88
CA ARG A 217 3.30 10.94 13.82
C ARG A 217 3.40 12.30 13.12
N SER A 218 4.41 12.48 12.27
CA SER A 218 4.60 13.73 11.55
C SER A 218 3.52 13.98 10.51
N SER A 219 3.18 12.96 9.71
CA SER A 219 2.18 13.06 8.65
C SER A 219 0.79 13.36 9.22
N LEU A 220 0.36 12.63 10.24
CA LEU A 220 -0.89 12.87 10.93
C LEU A 220 -0.92 14.23 11.63
N GLY A 221 0.22 14.67 12.17
CA GLY A 221 0.36 16.01 12.75
C GLY A 221 0.13 17.11 11.71
N CYS A 222 0.69 16.99 10.51
CA CYS A 222 0.46 17.91 9.40
C CYS A 222 -1.00 17.92 8.91
N MET A 223 -1.72 16.81 9.08
CA MET A 223 -3.15 16.68 8.77
C MET A 223 -4.06 17.24 9.87
N GLY A 224 -3.52 17.77 10.96
CA GLY A 224 -4.31 18.32 12.09
C GLY A 224 -4.50 17.35 13.26
N LEU A 225 -3.91 16.15 13.22
CA LEU A 225 -4.06 15.11 14.24
C LEU A 225 -2.89 15.06 15.26
N ALA A 226 -2.13 16.14 15.42
CA ALA A 226 -1.03 16.20 16.38
C ALA A 226 -1.50 15.88 17.83
N SER A 227 -2.74 16.24 18.17
CA SER A 227 -3.35 15.97 19.47
C SER A 227 -3.38 14.48 19.82
N LEU A 228 -3.41 13.57 18.86
CA LEU A 228 -3.39 12.10 19.08
C LEU A 228 -2.16 11.66 19.88
N PHE A 229 -1.05 12.37 19.74
CA PHE A 229 0.24 11.98 20.30
C PHE A 229 0.56 12.66 21.61
N GLU A 230 -0.17 13.70 22.01
CA GLU A 230 0.21 14.51 23.20
C GLU A 230 -0.94 14.77 24.16
N ASN A 231 -2.09 15.23 23.70
CA ASN A 231 -3.19 15.64 24.56
C ASN A 231 -4.55 15.09 24.07
N ALA A 232 -4.55 13.80 23.71
CA ALA A 232 -5.74 13.14 23.23
C ALA A 232 -6.71 12.79 24.35
N ASP A 233 -8.00 12.82 24.05
CA ASP A 233 -9.03 12.23 24.91
C ASP A 233 -9.21 10.75 24.58
N PHE A 234 -8.43 9.92 25.27
CA PHE A 234 -8.56 8.46 25.22
C PHE A 234 -9.30 7.91 26.47
N SER A 235 -10.10 8.71 27.15
CA SER A 235 -10.84 8.27 28.34
C SER A 235 -11.76 7.09 28.10
N ALA A 236 -12.27 6.94 26.88
CA ALA A 236 -13.06 5.78 26.45
C ALA A 236 -12.23 4.48 26.37
N MET A 237 -10.91 4.57 26.25
CA MET A 237 -9.97 3.45 26.29
C MET A 237 -9.40 3.29 27.70
N SER A 238 -8.78 4.35 28.23
CA SER A 238 -8.18 4.41 29.54
C SER A 238 -8.02 5.86 29.99
N PRO A 239 -8.39 6.22 31.23
CA PRO A 239 -8.19 7.58 31.75
C PRO A 239 -6.70 7.94 31.97
N GLN A 240 -5.82 6.94 31.93
CA GLN A 240 -4.38 7.14 32.12
C GLN A 240 -3.63 7.45 30.82
N VAL A 241 -4.24 7.18 29.67
CA VAL A 241 -3.64 7.44 28.34
C VAL A 241 -3.93 8.87 27.92
N LYS A 242 -2.88 9.64 27.65
CA LYS A 242 -2.96 11.04 27.20
C LYS A 242 -2.52 11.22 25.75
N GLY A 243 -1.98 10.19 25.14
CA GLY A 243 -1.53 10.18 23.76
C GLY A 243 -1.05 8.79 23.37
N ILE A 244 -0.87 8.59 22.09
CA ILE A 244 -0.21 7.41 21.50
C ILE A 244 1.29 7.72 21.41
N ASP A 245 2.13 6.83 21.91
CA ASP A 245 3.58 7.04 21.85
C ASP A 245 4.09 7.01 20.42
N ASP A 246 3.60 6.05 19.63
CA ASP A 246 3.88 5.99 18.20
C ASP A 246 2.78 5.23 17.43
N TYR A 247 2.67 5.55 16.13
CA TYR A 247 1.87 4.81 15.18
C TYR A 247 2.73 4.53 13.95
N VAL A 248 3.16 3.30 13.81
CA VAL A 248 3.99 2.88 12.68
C VAL A 248 3.15 2.08 11.70
N GLN A 249 3.16 2.52 10.45
CA GLN A 249 2.64 1.79 9.32
C GLN A 249 3.79 1.13 8.56
N GLN A 250 3.63 -0.14 8.28
CA GLN A 250 4.60 -0.89 7.50
C GLN A 250 3.91 -1.45 6.26
N VAL A 251 4.53 -1.21 5.13
CA VAL A 251 4.05 -1.64 3.83
C VAL A 251 5.18 -2.30 3.08
N ILE A 252 4.88 -3.41 2.43
CA ILE A 252 5.76 -4.01 1.45
C ILE A 252 5.01 -4.13 0.12
N LEU A 253 5.69 -3.79 -0.94
CA LEU A 253 5.23 -3.95 -2.31
C LEU A 253 6.32 -4.63 -3.11
N ASP A 254 6.01 -5.82 -3.58
CA ASP A 254 6.88 -6.64 -4.42
C ASP A 254 6.11 -7.00 -5.69
N VAL A 255 6.52 -6.47 -6.83
CA VAL A 255 5.85 -6.62 -8.13
C VAL A 255 6.82 -7.23 -9.13
N ASP A 256 6.43 -8.36 -9.66
CA ASP A 256 7.16 -9.08 -10.70
C ASP A 256 6.26 -9.46 -11.89
N GLU A 257 6.75 -10.32 -12.78
CA GLU A 257 6.04 -10.77 -13.98
C GLU A 257 4.77 -11.55 -13.66
N HIS A 258 4.67 -12.15 -12.49
CA HIS A 258 3.54 -13.00 -12.10
C HIS A 258 2.47 -12.22 -11.33
N GLY A 259 2.84 -11.10 -10.73
CA GLY A 259 1.93 -10.29 -9.91
C GLY A 259 2.62 -9.55 -8.80
N THR A 260 1.92 -9.37 -7.70
CA THR A 260 2.45 -8.82 -6.45
C THR A 260 2.58 -9.97 -5.45
N GLN A 261 3.80 -10.25 -5.00
CA GLN A 261 4.15 -11.36 -4.09
C GLN A 261 3.58 -12.74 -4.51
N ALA A 262 3.37 -12.95 -5.80
CA ALA A 262 2.89 -14.22 -6.30
C ALA A 262 3.99 -15.27 -6.21
N ALA A 263 3.83 -16.27 -5.34
CA ALA A 263 4.67 -17.44 -5.37
C ALA A 263 4.56 -18.12 -6.75
N ALA A 264 5.69 -18.35 -7.39
CA ALA A 264 5.79 -18.95 -8.71
C ALA A 264 5.20 -20.37 -8.70
N ALA A 265 3.93 -20.52 -8.99
CA ALA A 265 3.26 -21.78 -9.24
C ALA A 265 2.06 -21.56 -10.16
N VAL A 266 2.31 -21.02 -11.34
CA VAL A 266 1.33 -21.09 -12.44
C VAL A 266 2.04 -21.72 -13.63
N GLU A 267 1.60 -22.92 -14.00
CA GLU A 267 1.97 -23.55 -15.26
C GLU A 267 1.64 -22.59 -16.40
N MET A 268 2.67 -22.31 -17.22
CA MET A 268 2.53 -21.48 -18.41
C MET A 268 1.50 -22.10 -19.36
N MET A 269 0.31 -21.59 -19.37
CA MET A 269 -0.56 -21.72 -20.53
C MET A 269 -0.09 -20.69 -21.56
N SER A 270 0.60 -21.15 -22.59
CA SER A 270 0.98 -20.34 -23.74
C SER A 270 -0.28 -19.97 -24.51
N PHE A 271 -0.72 -18.72 -24.39
CA PHE A 271 -1.76 -18.19 -25.24
C PHE A 271 -1.15 -17.77 -26.57
N THR A 272 -1.61 -18.40 -27.62
CA THR A 272 -1.34 -17.97 -29.00
C THR A 272 -1.91 -16.57 -29.19
N SER A 273 -1.01 -15.62 -29.47
CA SER A 273 -1.39 -14.26 -29.82
C SER A 273 -2.36 -14.27 -31.02
N ALA A 274 -3.61 -13.89 -30.78
CA ALA A 274 -4.53 -13.58 -31.85
C ALA A 274 -3.94 -12.42 -32.67
N ARG A 275 -3.87 -12.59 -33.99
CA ARG A 275 -3.45 -11.51 -34.90
C ARG A 275 -4.38 -10.33 -34.72
N ILE A 276 -3.90 -9.31 -34.05
CA ILE A 276 -4.58 -8.02 -33.93
C ILE A 276 -4.53 -7.36 -35.30
N GLY A 277 -5.69 -7.07 -35.87
CA GLY A 277 -5.80 -6.34 -37.13
C GLY A 277 -5.03 -5.02 -37.05
N ALA A 278 -4.43 -4.61 -38.18
CA ALA A 278 -3.54 -3.46 -38.30
C ALA A 278 -4.22 -2.14 -37.90
N ARG A 279 -4.26 -1.86 -36.58
CA ARG A 279 -4.43 -0.54 -36.02
C ARG A 279 -3.03 0.04 -35.78
N THR A 280 -2.86 1.34 -36.02
CA THR A 280 -1.62 2.03 -35.66
C THR A 280 -1.33 1.76 -34.17
N PRO A 281 -0.18 1.17 -33.82
CA PRO A 281 0.10 0.88 -32.43
C PRO A 281 0.08 2.16 -31.59
N HIS A 282 -0.61 2.13 -30.46
CA HIS A 282 -0.55 3.22 -29.50
C HIS A 282 0.89 3.35 -28.96
N PRO A 283 1.42 4.54 -28.73
CA PRO A 283 2.70 4.69 -28.04
C PRO A 283 2.71 3.92 -26.72
N PRO A 284 3.81 3.26 -26.37
CA PRO A 284 3.86 2.48 -25.12
C PRO A 284 3.69 3.38 -23.90
N LEU A 285 3.02 2.89 -22.87
CA LEU A 285 3.05 3.46 -21.54
C LEU A 285 4.32 2.93 -20.84
N THR A 286 5.32 3.77 -20.72
CA THR A 286 6.62 3.38 -20.16
C THR A 286 6.84 4.03 -18.81
N CYS A 287 7.13 3.22 -17.78
CA CYS A 287 7.45 3.63 -16.42
C CYS A 287 8.97 3.64 -16.23
N ASP A 288 9.69 4.43 -17.03
CA ASP A 288 11.14 4.60 -16.99
C ASP A 288 11.60 5.81 -16.16
N HIS A 289 10.68 6.50 -15.53
CA HIS A 289 10.88 7.63 -14.61
C HIS A 289 9.84 7.54 -13.48
N PRO A 290 9.95 8.32 -12.40
CA PRO A 290 9.03 8.22 -11.26
C PRO A 290 7.56 8.32 -11.64
N PHE A 291 6.75 7.40 -11.11
CA PHE A 291 5.33 7.26 -11.42
C PHE A 291 4.53 6.94 -10.16
N LEU A 292 3.20 7.01 -10.25
CA LEU A 292 2.29 6.56 -9.20
C LEU A 292 1.76 5.16 -9.51
N LEU A 293 1.58 4.40 -8.44
CA LEU A 293 0.92 3.12 -8.44
C LEU A 293 -0.21 3.16 -7.42
N VAL A 294 -1.42 2.80 -7.85
CA VAL A 294 -2.61 2.74 -7.01
C VAL A 294 -3.19 1.33 -7.14
N ILE A 295 -3.28 0.62 -6.03
CA ILE A 295 -3.97 -0.68 -6.00
C ILE A 295 -5.32 -0.43 -5.35
N ARG A 296 -6.40 -0.83 -6.02
CA ARG A 296 -7.77 -0.63 -5.56
C ARG A 296 -8.59 -1.90 -5.69
N ASP A 297 -9.57 -2.01 -4.83
CA ASP A 297 -10.64 -3.00 -4.96
C ASP A 297 -11.58 -2.59 -6.10
N GLU A 298 -11.87 -3.50 -7.02
CA GLU A 298 -12.68 -3.21 -8.22
C GLU A 298 -14.18 -3.04 -7.92
N THR A 299 -14.64 -3.61 -6.81
CA THR A 299 -16.04 -3.56 -6.42
C THR A 299 -16.41 -2.24 -5.75
N THR A 300 -15.54 -1.77 -4.87
CA THR A 300 -15.78 -0.58 -4.04
C THR A 300 -15.06 0.66 -4.57
N ASP A 301 -14.12 0.50 -5.51
CA ASP A 301 -13.18 1.54 -5.95
C ASP A 301 -12.27 2.10 -4.83
N VAL A 302 -12.23 1.46 -3.68
CA VAL A 302 -11.42 1.92 -2.55
C VAL A 302 -9.94 1.62 -2.84
N PRO A 303 -9.06 2.63 -2.80
CA PRO A 303 -7.63 2.41 -2.89
C PRO A 303 -7.15 1.73 -1.61
N VAL A 304 -6.53 0.57 -1.76
CA VAL A 304 -5.93 -0.20 -0.66
C VAL A 304 -4.44 0.09 -0.51
N TYR A 305 -3.79 0.51 -1.61
CA TYR A 305 -2.41 0.96 -1.62
C TYR A 305 -2.27 2.13 -2.60
N MET A 306 -1.46 3.09 -2.20
CA MET A 306 -1.03 4.17 -3.09
C MET A 306 0.42 4.51 -2.79
N GLY A 307 1.25 4.55 -3.82
CA GLY A 307 2.65 4.87 -3.67
C GLY A 307 3.25 5.57 -4.87
N ALA A 308 4.20 6.45 -4.60
CA ALA A 308 5.06 7.05 -5.62
C ALA A 308 6.35 6.23 -5.72
N ILE A 309 6.57 5.62 -6.85
CA ILE A 309 7.78 4.84 -7.13
C ILE A 309 8.83 5.80 -7.67
N HIS A 310 9.77 6.17 -6.83
CA HIS A 310 10.86 7.10 -7.19
C HIS A 310 12.08 6.39 -7.76
N LYS A 311 12.29 5.15 -7.33
CA LYS A 311 13.37 4.28 -7.77
C LYS A 311 12.94 2.84 -7.55
N PRO A 312 12.84 2.01 -8.59
CA PRO A 312 12.65 0.58 -8.42
C PRO A 312 13.91 -0.01 -7.78
N ASP A 313 13.75 -0.83 -6.75
CA ASP A 313 14.87 -1.56 -6.17
C ASP A 313 15.14 -2.82 -7.01
N ASN A 314 16.41 -3.08 -7.28
CA ASN A 314 16.85 -4.24 -8.06
C ASN A 314 17.42 -5.37 -7.17
N SER A 315 17.35 -5.23 -5.84
CA SER A 315 17.76 -6.32 -4.98
C SER A 315 16.85 -7.53 -5.27
N GLU A 316 17.40 -8.59 -5.81
CA GLU A 316 16.69 -9.87 -5.82
C GLU A 316 16.34 -10.19 -4.37
N PRO A 317 15.09 -10.64 -4.08
CA PRO A 317 14.80 -11.14 -2.77
C PRO A 317 15.84 -12.19 -2.43
N ASP A 318 16.51 -12.01 -1.30
CA ASP A 318 17.49 -12.98 -0.81
C ASP A 318 16.76 -14.30 -0.56
N ASN A 319 16.68 -15.11 -1.59
CA ASN A 319 16.18 -16.47 -1.52
C ASN A 319 17.22 -17.26 -0.70
N GLY A 320 17.18 -17.03 0.61
CA GLY A 320 17.94 -17.78 1.59
C GLY A 320 17.82 -19.25 1.26
N ALA A 321 18.88 -19.75 0.61
CA ALA A 321 19.02 -21.15 0.26
C ALA A 321 19.07 -21.98 1.55
N ALA A 322 18.27 -23.03 1.54
CA ALA A 322 18.25 -24.25 2.33
C ALA A 322 17.25 -24.35 3.45
#